data_3c1ae1dc7d792f55a363df4ca659c1a4
#
_entry.id   3c1ae1dc7d792f55a363df4ca659c1a4
#
_cell.length_a   1.000
_cell.length_b   1.000
_cell.length_c   1.000
_cell.angle_alpha   90.00
_cell.angle_beta   90.00
_cell.angle_gamma   90.00
#
_symmetry.space_group_name_H-M   'P 1'
#
loop_
_entity.id
_entity.type
_entity.pdbx_description
1 polymer ?
#
loop_
_entity_poly.entity_id
_entity_poly.type
_entity_poly.pdbx_seq_one_letter_code
_entity_poly.pdbx_strand_id
1 'polypeptide(L)'
;MNRLTPYAAFFMRLAVGGVFLLHGIAKFQRCVPATTAFLHDIGFPFAVVFAVILIAIETVGAACVILGIFTRLWALCMAVEMVIVILALKLPHRGNFELEGLLFAGAITLVALGDGPLSVAVKLKHGT
;
A
#
# COMPACT_ATOMS: atom_id res chain seq x y z
N MET A 1 -25.22 5.45 -14.89
CA MET A 1 -23.93 5.57 -14.19
C MET A 1 -23.33 6.95 -14.40
N ASN A 2 -22.68 7.48 -13.37
CA ASN A 2 -22.05 8.79 -13.41
C ASN A 2 -20.86 8.77 -14.39
N ARG A 3 -20.67 9.85 -15.14
CA ARG A 3 -19.52 10.00 -16.06
C ARG A 3 -18.17 9.97 -15.34
N LEU A 4 -18.14 10.24 -14.02
CA LEU A 4 -16.92 10.25 -13.24
C LEU A 4 -16.54 8.87 -12.69
N THR A 5 -17.44 7.90 -12.74
CA THR A 5 -17.19 6.55 -12.19
C THR A 5 -15.92 5.90 -12.74
N PRO A 6 -15.58 6.00 -14.05
CA PRO A 6 -14.34 5.40 -14.57
C PRO A 6 -13.07 6.00 -13.97
N TYR A 7 -13.13 7.23 -13.44
CA TYR A 7 -11.96 7.91 -12.85
C TYR A 7 -11.77 7.60 -11.38
N ALA A 8 -12.76 7.01 -10.71
CA ALA A 8 -12.70 6.76 -9.27
C ALA A 8 -11.51 5.88 -8.88
N ALA A 9 -11.32 4.77 -9.57
CA ALA A 9 -10.19 3.87 -9.32
C ALA A 9 -8.86 4.57 -9.59
N PHE A 10 -8.79 5.37 -10.66
CA PHE A 10 -7.58 6.10 -11.04
C PHE A 10 -7.14 7.05 -9.92
N PHE A 11 -8.04 7.90 -9.44
CA PHE A 11 -7.70 8.85 -8.37
C PHE A 11 -7.37 8.15 -7.07
N MET A 12 -8.09 7.08 -6.73
CA MET A 12 -7.80 6.32 -5.52
C MET A 12 -6.44 5.64 -5.61
N ARG A 13 -6.07 5.09 -6.76
CA ARG A 13 -4.74 4.49 -6.97
C ARG A 13 -3.63 5.52 -6.82
N LEU A 14 -3.82 6.72 -7.36
CA LEU A 14 -2.84 7.81 -7.19
C LEU A 14 -2.68 8.18 -5.71
N ALA A 15 -3.78 8.33 -5.00
CA ALA A 15 -3.73 8.74 -3.59
C ALA A 15 -3.10 7.66 -2.72
N VAL A 16 -3.62 6.44 -2.76
CA VAL A 16 -3.13 5.34 -1.92
C VAL A 16 -1.71 4.94 -2.32
N GLY A 17 -1.49 4.71 -3.61
CA GLY A 17 -0.18 4.32 -4.12
C GLY A 17 0.86 5.41 -3.89
N GLY A 18 0.49 6.68 -4.07
CA GLY A 18 1.39 7.81 -3.85
C GLY A 18 1.87 7.89 -2.41
N VAL A 19 0.97 7.77 -1.44
CA VAL A 19 1.33 7.81 -0.01
C VAL A 19 2.21 6.62 0.37
N PHE A 20 1.85 5.40 -0.06
CA PHE A 20 2.68 4.22 0.19
C PHE A 20 4.05 4.35 -0.45
N LEU A 21 4.14 4.87 -1.67
CA LEU A 21 5.41 5.05 -2.35
C LEU A 21 6.33 6.03 -1.59
N LEU A 22 5.78 7.13 -1.10
CA LEU A 22 6.56 8.08 -0.29
C LEU A 22 7.11 7.42 0.98
N HIS A 23 6.29 6.61 1.64
CA HIS A 23 6.74 5.86 2.82
C HIS A 23 7.80 4.81 2.46
N GLY A 24 7.61 4.11 1.34
CA GLY A 24 8.56 3.10 0.87
C GLY A 24 9.91 3.70 0.49
N ILE A 25 9.92 4.83 -0.20
CA ILE A 25 11.14 5.54 -0.55
C ILE A 25 11.88 5.96 0.72
N ALA A 26 11.16 6.50 1.72
CA ALA A 26 11.77 6.91 2.99
C ALA A 26 12.42 5.72 3.71
N LYS A 27 11.74 4.56 3.74
CA LYS A 27 12.31 3.34 4.33
C LYS A 27 13.52 2.84 3.56
N PHE A 28 13.46 2.88 2.23
CA PHE A 28 14.58 2.48 1.39
C PHE A 28 15.81 3.34 1.64
N GLN A 29 15.61 4.66 1.79
CA GLN A 29 16.69 5.60 2.10
C GLN A 29 17.31 5.33 3.47
N ARG A 30 16.51 4.89 4.44
CA ARG A 30 16.99 4.52 5.78
C ARG A 30 17.65 3.14 5.82
N CYS A 31 17.58 2.39 4.73
CA CYS A 31 18.11 1.04 4.55
C CYS A 31 17.32 -0.04 5.31
N VAL A 32 17.42 -1.28 4.80
CA VAL A 32 16.78 -2.46 5.39
C VAL A 32 17.16 -2.65 6.86
N PRO A 33 18.44 -2.48 7.28
CA PRO A 33 18.80 -2.65 8.68
C PRO A 33 18.05 -1.75 9.66
N ALA A 34 17.76 -0.51 9.29
CA ALA A 34 17.02 0.41 10.17
C ALA A 34 15.56 -0.05 10.37
N THR A 35 14.89 -0.48 9.29
CA THR A 35 13.53 -1.02 9.37
C THR A 35 13.52 -2.33 10.16
N THR A 36 14.50 -3.18 9.96
CA THR A 36 14.66 -4.44 10.69
C THR A 36 14.81 -4.18 12.18
N ALA A 37 15.68 -3.25 12.57
CA ALA A 37 15.89 -2.88 13.97
C ALA A 37 14.58 -2.37 14.59
N PHE A 38 13.86 -1.52 13.88
CA PHE A 38 12.58 -1.00 14.37
C PHE A 38 11.58 -2.13 14.61
N LEU A 39 11.42 -3.06 13.65
CA LEU A 39 10.51 -4.20 13.80
C LEU A 39 10.93 -5.12 14.95
N HIS A 40 12.22 -5.36 15.10
CA HIS A 40 12.74 -6.15 16.20
C HIS A 40 12.41 -5.51 17.55
N ASP A 41 12.59 -4.20 17.68
CA ASP A 41 12.36 -3.46 18.92
C ASP A 41 10.89 -3.49 19.35
N ILE A 42 9.95 -3.58 18.41
CA ILE A 42 8.52 -3.71 18.72
C ILE A 42 8.07 -5.16 18.88
N GLY A 43 9.01 -6.11 18.88
CA GLY A 43 8.73 -7.52 19.14
C GLY A 43 8.28 -8.34 17.94
N PHE A 44 8.53 -7.86 16.73
CA PHE A 44 8.11 -8.57 15.51
C PHE A 44 9.04 -9.78 15.26
N PRO A 45 8.46 -10.99 15.06
CA PRO A 45 9.27 -12.16 14.71
C PRO A 45 9.78 -12.04 13.26
N PHE A 46 10.95 -12.63 12.98
CA PHE A 46 11.55 -12.62 11.64
C PHE A 46 11.63 -11.20 11.05
N ALA A 47 12.17 -10.26 11.84
CA ALA A 47 12.15 -8.83 11.52
C ALA A 47 12.76 -8.52 10.13
N VAL A 48 13.84 -9.20 9.74
CA VAL A 48 14.49 -9.00 8.42
C VAL A 48 13.51 -9.33 7.29
N VAL A 49 12.83 -10.47 7.39
CA VAL A 49 11.88 -10.93 6.36
C VAL A 49 10.74 -9.92 6.22
N PHE A 50 10.15 -9.51 7.34
CA PHE A 50 9.05 -8.55 7.31
C PHE A 50 9.51 -7.17 6.85
N ALA A 51 10.74 -6.74 7.18
CA ALA A 51 11.28 -5.48 6.70
C ALA A 51 11.37 -5.46 5.17
N VAL A 52 11.89 -6.53 4.57
CA VAL A 52 11.99 -6.64 3.12
C VAL A 52 10.60 -6.65 2.48
N ILE A 53 9.66 -7.41 3.05
CA ILE A 53 8.28 -7.47 2.54
C ILE A 53 7.61 -6.09 2.60
N LEU A 54 7.73 -5.38 3.72
CA LEU A 54 7.15 -4.05 3.87
C LEU A 54 7.71 -3.07 2.85
N ILE A 55 9.03 -3.04 2.70
CA ILE A 55 9.69 -2.15 1.73
C ILE A 55 9.24 -2.50 0.30
N ALA A 56 9.14 -3.79 -0.02
CA ALA A 56 8.67 -4.22 -1.35
C ALA A 56 7.23 -3.79 -1.62
N ILE A 57 6.32 -3.96 -0.65
CA ILE A 57 4.92 -3.54 -0.80
C ILE A 57 4.84 -2.02 -0.97
N GLU A 58 5.58 -1.27 -0.19
CA GLU A 58 5.52 0.19 -0.18
C GLU A 58 6.25 0.84 -1.36
N THR A 59 7.12 0.11 -2.05
CA THR A 59 7.83 0.61 -3.24
C THR A 59 7.28 -0.03 -4.52
N VAL A 60 7.57 -1.29 -4.76
CA VAL A 60 7.15 -2.01 -5.99
C VAL A 60 5.63 -2.11 -6.03
N GLY A 61 5.00 -2.51 -4.92
CA GLY A 61 3.54 -2.63 -4.85
C GLY A 61 2.85 -1.30 -5.08
N ALA A 62 3.37 -0.22 -4.48
CA ALA A 62 2.83 1.11 -4.66
C ALA A 62 2.95 1.58 -6.11
N ALA A 63 4.09 1.35 -6.75
CA ALA A 63 4.28 1.66 -8.17
C ALA A 63 3.29 0.88 -9.04
N CYS A 64 3.08 -0.39 -8.77
CA CYS A 64 2.11 -1.22 -9.48
C CYS A 64 0.68 -0.71 -9.29
N VAL A 65 0.31 -0.28 -8.10
CA VAL A 65 -1.01 0.32 -7.82
C VAL A 65 -1.19 1.62 -8.61
N ILE A 66 -0.18 2.48 -8.63
CA ILE A 66 -0.24 3.73 -9.39
C ILE A 66 -0.46 3.45 -10.88
N LEU A 67 0.27 2.48 -11.43
CA LEU A 67 0.12 2.09 -12.84
C LEU A 67 -1.13 1.27 -13.12
N GLY A 68 -1.74 0.67 -12.11
CA GLY A 68 -2.90 -0.19 -12.27
C GLY A 68 -2.54 -1.58 -12.76
N ILE A 69 -1.55 -2.20 -12.14
CA ILE A 69 -1.10 -3.57 -12.43
C ILE A 69 -1.31 -4.40 -11.16
N PHE A 70 -2.15 -5.46 -11.24
CA PHE A 70 -2.48 -6.31 -10.09
C PHE A 70 -2.94 -5.50 -8.87
N THR A 71 -3.73 -4.45 -9.10
CA THR A 71 -4.16 -3.51 -8.05
C THR A 71 -4.81 -4.22 -6.87
N ARG A 72 -5.69 -5.18 -7.12
CA ARG A 72 -6.39 -5.90 -6.04
C ARG A 72 -5.43 -6.64 -5.13
N LEU A 73 -4.42 -7.29 -5.71
CA LEU A 73 -3.43 -8.05 -4.94
C LEU A 73 -2.61 -7.11 -4.05
N TRP A 74 -2.04 -6.06 -4.64
CA TRP A 74 -1.22 -5.12 -3.89
C TRP A 74 -2.04 -4.34 -2.86
N ALA A 75 -3.27 -3.96 -3.21
CA ALA A 75 -4.16 -3.26 -2.29
C ALA A 75 -4.53 -4.14 -1.10
N LEU A 76 -4.73 -5.44 -1.31
CA LEU A 76 -4.98 -6.37 -0.21
C LEU A 76 -3.78 -6.44 0.73
N CYS A 77 -2.57 -6.54 0.17
CA CYS A 77 -1.33 -6.51 0.97
C CYS A 77 -1.22 -5.22 1.78
N MET A 78 -1.53 -4.08 1.16
CA MET A 78 -1.51 -2.77 1.84
C MET A 78 -2.54 -2.70 2.96
N ALA A 79 -3.75 -3.24 2.75
CA ALA A 79 -4.79 -3.25 3.77
C ALA A 79 -4.36 -4.09 4.99
N VAL A 80 -3.79 -5.26 4.75
CA VAL A 80 -3.26 -6.11 5.83
C VAL A 80 -2.14 -5.40 6.58
N GLU A 81 -1.24 -4.76 5.85
CA GLU A 81 -0.15 -3.97 6.45
C GLU A 81 -0.68 -2.89 7.39
N MET A 82 -1.70 -2.14 6.95
CA MET A 82 -2.28 -1.08 7.78
C MET A 82 -2.95 -1.63 9.03
N VAL A 83 -3.63 -2.76 8.95
CA VAL A 83 -4.20 -3.43 10.12
C VAL A 83 -3.10 -3.79 11.12
N ILE A 84 -2.00 -4.36 10.64
CA ILE A 84 -0.86 -4.73 11.51
C ILE A 84 -0.27 -3.48 12.16
N VAL A 85 -0.07 -2.41 11.41
CA VAL A 85 0.49 -1.15 11.95
C VAL A 85 -0.42 -0.58 13.03
N ILE A 86 -1.72 -0.54 12.78
CA ILE A 86 -2.69 0.01 13.75
C ILE A 86 -2.69 -0.83 15.03
N LEU A 87 -2.80 -2.15 14.91
CA LEU A 87 -2.93 -3.05 16.06
C LEU A 87 -1.61 -3.22 16.83
N ALA A 88 -0.49 -3.31 16.12
CA ALA A 88 0.79 -3.61 16.75
C ALA A 88 1.54 -2.37 17.23
N LEU A 89 1.33 -1.23 16.59
CA LEU A 89 2.11 -0.03 16.84
C LEU A 89 1.28 1.13 17.40
N LYS A 90 0.19 1.49 16.71
CA LYS A 90 -0.55 2.71 17.04
C LYS A 90 -1.42 2.56 18.28
N LEU A 91 -2.25 1.52 18.36
CA LEU A 91 -3.12 1.32 19.51
C LEU A 91 -2.39 1.10 20.83
N PRO A 92 -1.36 0.22 20.89
CA PRO A 92 -0.63 -0.01 22.15
C PRO A 92 0.10 1.24 22.66
N HIS A 93 0.57 2.10 21.75
CA HIS A 93 1.33 3.30 22.10
C HIS A 93 0.48 4.57 22.09
N ARG A 94 -0.85 4.42 22.00
CA ARG A 94 -1.81 5.55 21.92
C ARG A 94 -1.46 6.53 20.81
N GLY A 95 -0.90 6.01 19.69
CA GLY A 95 -0.54 6.81 18.53
C GLY A 95 -1.77 7.20 17.71
N ASN A 96 -1.61 8.25 16.91
CA ASN A 96 -2.64 8.67 15.97
C ASN A 96 -2.63 7.72 14.76
N PHE A 97 -3.78 7.12 14.46
CA PHE A 97 -3.94 6.19 13.34
C PHE A 97 -4.90 6.71 12.27
N GLU A 98 -5.09 8.02 12.19
CA GLU A 98 -5.97 8.62 11.17
C GLU A 98 -5.50 8.33 9.76
N LEU A 99 -4.20 8.49 9.49
CA LEU A 99 -3.61 8.20 8.18
C LEU A 99 -3.73 6.72 7.84
N GLU A 100 -3.37 5.85 8.77
CA GLU A 100 -3.41 4.40 8.55
C GLU A 100 -4.84 3.91 8.34
N GLY A 101 -5.81 4.45 9.09
CA GLY A 101 -7.21 4.14 8.90
C GLY A 101 -7.73 4.58 7.55
N LEU A 102 -7.34 5.77 7.11
CA LEU A 102 -7.70 6.29 5.79
C LEU A 102 -7.07 5.46 4.67
N LEU A 103 -5.80 5.09 4.81
CA LEU A 103 -5.12 4.23 3.85
C LEU A 103 -5.74 2.84 3.79
N PHE A 104 -6.14 2.29 4.95
CA PHE A 104 -6.86 1.02 5.00
C PHE A 104 -8.16 1.09 4.20
N ALA A 105 -8.96 2.13 4.44
CA ALA A 105 -10.22 2.33 3.73
C ALA A 105 -10.00 2.47 2.23
N GLY A 106 -8.97 3.24 1.84
CA GLY A 106 -8.60 3.40 0.43
C GLY A 106 -8.15 2.09 -0.21
N ALA A 107 -7.35 1.31 0.50
CA ALA A 107 -6.87 0.02 0.01
C ALA A 107 -8.04 -0.98 -0.16
N ILE A 108 -8.96 -1.04 0.78
CA ILE A 108 -10.16 -1.90 0.66
C ILE A 108 -11.02 -1.46 -0.52
N THR A 109 -11.15 -0.15 -0.73
CA THR A 109 -11.86 0.38 -1.90
C THR A 109 -11.21 -0.09 -3.20
N LEU A 110 -9.89 -0.10 -3.27
CA LEU A 110 -9.15 -0.59 -4.44
C LEU A 110 -9.29 -2.11 -4.63
N VAL A 111 -9.39 -2.88 -3.55
CA VAL A 111 -9.69 -4.31 -3.66
C VAL A 111 -11.03 -4.52 -4.35
N ALA A 112 -12.02 -3.69 -4.03
CA ALA A 112 -13.34 -3.75 -4.66
C ALA A 112 -13.32 -3.28 -6.12
N LEU A 113 -12.66 -2.14 -6.39
CA LEU A 113 -12.65 -1.52 -7.72
C LEU A 113 -11.71 -2.22 -8.71
N GLY A 114 -10.57 -2.73 -8.23
CA GLY A 114 -9.52 -3.28 -9.08
C GLY A 114 -8.77 -2.21 -9.85
N ASP A 115 -8.17 -2.59 -10.99
CA ASP A 115 -7.34 -1.69 -11.80
C ASP A 115 -8.10 -0.51 -12.38
N GLY A 116 -9.37 -0.72 -12.72
CA GLY A 116 -10.17 0.28 -13.37
C GLY A 116 -9.83 0.44 -14.86
N PRO A 117 -10.64 1.22 -15.60
CA PRO A 117 -10.45 1.38 -17.06
C PRO A 117 -9.21 2.19 -17.44
N LEU A 118 -8.73 3.07 -16.59
CA LEU A 118 -7.54 3.88 -16.85
C LEU A 118 -6.30 3.23 -16.20
N SER A 119 -5.91 2.04 -16.67
CA SER A 119 -4.80 1.29 -16.09
C SER A 119 -3.92 0.69 -17.18
N VAL A 120 -2.67 0.42 -16.82
CA VAL A 120 -1.73 -0.27 -17.71
C VAL A 120 -2.22 -1.68 -18.02
N ALA A 121 -2.80 -2.38 -17.03
CA ALA A 121 -3.34 -3.72 -17.21
C ALA A 121 -4.39 -3.77 -18.31
N VAL A 122 -5.31 -2.80 -18.33
CA VAL A 122 -6.33 -2.70 -19.38
C VAL A 122 -5.69 -2.42 -20.74
N LYS A 123 -4.72 -1.50 -20.79
CA LYS A 123 -3.99 -1.21 -22.04
C LYS A 123 -3.28 -2.44 -22.59
N LEU A 124 -2.65 -3.23 -21.74
CA LEU A 124 -1.96 -4.46 -22.15
C LEU A 124 -2.95 -5.50 -22.68
N LYS A 125 -4.15 -5.59 -22.10
CA LYS A 125 -5.19 -6.51 -22.56
C LYS A 125 -5.74 -6.14 -23.94
N HIS A 126 -5.88 -4.85 -24.22
CA HIS A 126 -6.48 -4.37 -25.47
C HIS A 126 -5.44 -4.04 -26.55
N GLY A 127 -4.17 -4.00 -26.20
CA GLY A 127 -3.06 -3.75 -27.13
C GLY A 127 -2.55 -4.99 -27.86
N THR A 128 -3.11 -6.15 -27.52
CA THR A 128 -2.81 -7.42 -28.19
C THR A 128 -4.04 -7.91 -28.95
#